data_88dad6ef71e79c350ad1cc5b908c677b
#
_entry.id   88dad6ef71e79c350ad1cc5b908c677b
#
_cell.length_a   1.000
_cell.length_b   1.000
_cell.length_c   1.000
_cell.angle_alpha   90.00
_cell.angle_beta   90.00
_cell.angle_gamma   90.00
#
_symmetry.space_group_name_H-M   'P 1'
#
loop_
_entity.id
_entity.type
_entity.pdbx_description
1 polymer ?
#
loop_
_entity_poly.entity_id
_entity_poly.type
_entity_poly.pdbx_seq_one_letter_code
_entity_poly.pdbx_strand_id
1 'polypeptide(L)'
;MALPAEEFIDVEHRYGLHNSGDIEFMAGKQEFLRLGAFDDVDMAMMTHTSLLGEGKFSLGGTSNGHVVKFIRFLGRASHAGGAPHAGINALQAANVALNALNAQRETLRNEDTIRLHGIMTLGGVSVSSIPAEVKYEGRVRGGTWDAIDDANQKMDRCLRAGTLAIGGQVEIVTLPGYMPLINNEHLMEMFSQNAADLVGDENVRQNPSHVNRGGSTDMGDLSQVMPVIHPYTGAATGSGHGVDYVIKDYTQAVINPAKAMAATVIDLLAGDSTQAHNVINNFKPNLSIDSYVSMQRSRLTEETYSVT
;
A
#
# COMPACT_ATOMS: atom_id res chain seq x y z
N MET A 1 9.64 16.27 -8.62
CA MET A 1 8.19 16.08 -8.83
C MET A 1 7.50 16.04 -7.48
N ALA A 2 6.44 16.82 -7.27
CA ALA A 2 5.63 16.78 -6.05
C ALA A 2 4.45 15.83 -6.30
N LEU A 3 4.27 14.86 -5.41
CA LEU A 3 3.21 13.85 -5.52
C LEU A 3 2.13 14.11 -4.47
N PRO A 4 0.85 13.77 -4.73
CA PRO A 4 -0.20 13.85 -3.72
C PRO A 4 0.12 12.90 -2.55
N ALA A 5 -0.51 13.17 -1.40
CA ALA A 5 -0.26 12.45 -0.16
C ALA A 5 -0.30 10.93 -0.34
N GLU A 6 0.83 10.27 -0.12
CA GLU A 6 0.98 8.82 -0.15
C GLU A 6 0.59 8.19 1.18
N GLU A 7 0.89 8.86 2.28
CA GLU A 7 0.69 8.38 3.65
C GLU A 7 -0.77 8.30 4.09
N PHE A 8 -1.62 9.19 3.57
CA PHE A 8 -3.04 9.22 3.91
C PHE A 8 -3.90 9.15 2.66
N ILE A 9 -4.64 8.06 2.53
CA ILE A 9 -5.64 7.87 1.47
C ILE A 9 -7.02 7.88 2.12
N ASP A 10 -7.77 8.97 1.90
CA ASP A 10 -9.21 9.01 2.15
C ASP A 10 -9.90 8.21 1.03
N VAL A 11 -10.27 6.97 1.35
CA VAL A 11 -10.78 6.02 0.36
C VAL A 11 -12.12 6.47 -0.20
N GLU A 12 -13.05 6.91 0.65
CA GLU A 12 -14.38 7.34 0.21
C GLU A 12 -14.30 8.59 -0.68
N HIS A 13 -13.47 9.57 -0.30
CA HIS A 13 -13.26 10.78 -1.10
C HIS A 13 -12.63 10.46 -2.46
N ARG A 14 -11.53 9.69 -2.47
CA ARG A 14 -10.82 9.36 -3.72
C ARG A 14 -11.64 8.44 -4.63
N TYR A 15 -12.44 7.54 -4.07
CA TYR A 15 -13.39 6.76 -4.84
C TYR A 15 -14.48 7.65 -5.46
N GLY A 16 -14.90 8.70 -4.77
CA GLY A 16 -15.75 9.75 -5.33
C GLY A 16 -15.11 10.46 -6.53
N LEU A 17 -13.83 10.85 -6.43
CA LEU A 17 -13.07 11.44 -7.54
C LEU A 17 -12.89 10.47 -8.73
N HIS A 18 -12.70 9.18 -8.45
CA HIS A 18 -12.67 8.15 -9.48
C HIS A 18 -14.01 8.07 -10.23
N ASN A 19 -15.13 8.02 -9.49
CA ASN A 19 -16.47 7.94 -10.06
C ASN A 19 -16.88 9.20 -10.87
N SER A 20 -16.33 10.38 -10.51
CA SER A 20 -16.51 11.62 -11.28
C SER A 20 -15.58 11.71 -12.49
N GLY A 21 -14.59 10.82 -12.61
CA GLY A 21 -13.61 10.82 -13.69
C GLY A 21 -12.46 11.80 -13.51
N ASP A 22 -12.30 12.41 -12.33
CA ASP A 22 -11.21 13.35 -12.03
C ASP A 22 -9.86 12.63 -11.87
N ILE A 23 -9.88 11.40 -11.34
CA ILE A 23 -8.72 10.50 -11.28
C ILE A 23 -9.14 9.09 -11.70
N GLU A 24 -8.18 8.29 -12.15
CA GLU A 24 -8.42 6.87 -12.41
C GLU A 24 -7.89 6.00 -11.27
N PHE A 25 -6.70 6.29 -10.77
CA PHE A 25 -6.07 5.55 -9.68
C PHE A 25 -5.98 6.38 -8.38
N MET A 26 -6.07 5.67 -7.24
CA MET A 26 -6.10 6.31 -5.92
C MET A 26 -4.73 6.82 -5.47
N ALA A 27 -3.63 6.29 -6.02
CA ALA A 27 -2.26 6.62 -5.62
C ALA A 27 -1.58 7.52 -6.65
N GLY A 28 -0.73 8.44 -6.16
CA GLY A 28 -0.11 9.47 -6.99
C GLY A 28 0.79 8.91 -8.09
N LYS A 29 1.70 7.96 -7.78
CA LYS A 29 2.61 7.42 -8.78
C LYS A 29 1.89 6.54 -9.81
N GLN A 30 0.83 5.84 -9.41
CA GLN A 30 -0.02 5.10 -10.33
C GLN A 30 -0.69 6.03 -11.35
N GLU A 31 -1.29 7.12 -10.86
CA GLU A 31 -1.95 8.11 -11.70
C GLU A 31 -0.94 8.82 -12.62
N PHE A 32 0.25 9.13 -12.13
CA PHE A 32 1.31 9.72 -12.94
C PHE A 32 1.87 8.78 -14.01
N LEU A 33 1.95 7.47 -13.75
CA LEU A 33 2.27 6.48 -14.79
C LEU A 33 1.20 6.49 -15.90
N ARG A 34 -0.07 6.52 -15.51
CA ARG A 34 -1.19 6.60 -16.46
C ARG A 34 -1.16 7.89 -17.31
N LEU A 35 -0.77 9.00 -16.70
CA LEU A 35 -0.72 10.32 -17.34
C LEU A 35 0.55 10.54 -18.20
N GLY A 36 1.46 9.56 -18.26
CA GLY A 36 2.71 9.68 -19.01
C GLY A 36 3.77 10.57 -18.34
N ALA A 37 3.60 10.89 -17.05
CA ALA A 37 4.56 11.75 -16.33
C ALA A 37 5.93 11.09 -16.09
N PHE A 38 6.08 9.82 -16.40
CA PHE A 38 7.31 9.05 -16.31
C PHE A 38 7.83 8.55 -17.68
N ASP A 39 7.24 8.99 -18.80
CA ASP A 39 7.60 8.47 -20.13
C ASP A 39 9.03 8.82 -20.54
N ASP A 40 9.59 9.91 -20.02
CA ASP A 40 10.97 10.38 -20.24
C ASP A 40 11.88 10.17 -19.01
N VAL A 41 11.50 9.29 -18.08
CA VAL A 41 12.24 9.02 -16.85
C VAL A 41 12.84 7.61 -16.90
N ASP A 42 14.18 7.53 -16.86
CA ASP A 42 14.91 6.25 -16.91
C ASP A 42 14.98 5.53 -15.56
N MET A 43 14.99 6.27 -14.44
CA MET A 43 15.11 5.72 -13.09
C MET A 43 14.59 6.69 -12.02
N ALA A 44 14.25 6.18 -10.83
CA ALA A 44 13.74 7.01 -9.76
C ALA A 44 14.33 6.63 -8.40
N MET A 45 14.51 7.64 -7.55
CA MET A 45 14.94 7.50 -6.15
C MET A 45 13.97 8.24 -5.24
N MET A 46 13.59 7.60 -4.14
CA MET A 46 12.81 8.22 -3.06
C MET A 46 13.36 7.79 -1.72
N THR A 47 13.41 8.67 -0.74
CA THR A 47 13.79 8.35 0.63
C THR A 47 12.61 8.54 1.58
N HIS A 48 12.58 7.76 2.66
CA HIS A 48 11.57 7.85 3.69
C HIS A 48 12.22 7.93 5.07
N THR A 49 11.65 8.70 5.99
CA THR A 49 12.13 8.73 7.38
C THR A 49 11.76 7.45 8.11
N SER A 50 12.62 7.02 9.04
CA SER A 50 12.39 5.89 9.94
C SER A 50 12.85 6.22 11.36
N LEU A 51 12.70 5.26 12.27
CA LEU A 51 13.11 5.48 13.68
C LEU A 51 14.62 5.51 13.82
N LEU A 52 15.12 6.33 14.73
CA LEU A 52 16.56 6.52 15.03
C LEU A 52 17.32 5.22 15.30
N GLY A 53 16.65 4.20 15.85
CA GLY A 53 17.26 2.90 16.16
C GLY A 53 17.52 2.00 14.95
N GLU A 54 17.12 2.39 13.75
CA GLU A 54 17.27 1.60 12.52
C GLU A 54 18.58 1.88 11.75
N GLY A 55 19.49 2.68 12.31
CA GLY A 55 20.68 3.21 11.65
C GLY A 55 20.38 4.57 11.00
N LYS A 56 21.41 5.31 10.63
CA LYS A 56 21.23 6.59 9.92
C LYS A 56 20.67 6.37 8.52
N PHE A 57 21.14 5.31 7.84
CA PHE A 57 20.51 4.81 6.62
C PHE A 57 20.18 3.33 6.78
N SER A 58 19.02 2.92 6.27
CA SER A 58 18.60 1.52 6.18
C SER A 58 18.19 1.23 4.74
N LEU A 59 18.98 0.42 4.06
CA LEU A 59 18.96 0.21 2.61
C LEU A 59 18.51 -1.21 2.27
N GLY A 60 18.01 -1.41 1.05
CA GLY A 60 17.61 -2.72 0.55
C GLY A 60 16.32 -3.26 1.18
N GLY A 61 16.15 -4.57 1.09
CA GLY A 61 14.89 -5.23 1.41
C GLY A 61 13.82 -4.99 0.36
N THR A 62 12.61 -5.46 0.67
CA THR A 62 11.40 -5.26 -0.13
C THR A 62 10.25 -4.79 0.76
N SER A 63 9.12 -4.45 0.18
CA SER A 63 7.88 -4.14 0.89
C SER A 63 6.68 -4.83 0.26
N ASN A 64 5.60 -4.93 1.00
CA ASN A 64 4.36 -5.52 0.51
C ASN A 64 3.70 -4.63 -0.56
N GLY A 65 3.04 -5.28 -1.52
CA GLY A 65 1.95 -4.67 -2.26
C GLY A 65 0.64 -4.76 -1.46
N HIS A 66 -0.44 -4.20 -2.00
CA HIS A 66 -1.77 -4.34 -1.41
C HIS A 66 -2.89 -4.03 -2.39
N VAL A 67 -4.10 -4.48 -2.05
CA VAL A 67 -5.37 -3.95 -2.57
C VAL A 67 -6.12 -3.25 -1.45
N VAL A 68 -6.96 -2.27 -1.81
CA VAL A 68 -7.82 -1.53 -0.89
C VAL A 68 -9.23 -2.09 -0.98
N LYS A 69 -9.90 -2.23 0.15
CA LYS A 69 -11.29 -2.66 0.25
C LYS A 69 -12.16 -1.53 0.78
N PHE A 70 -13.23 -1.22 0.06
CA PHE A 70 -14.33 -0.39 0.53
C PHE A 70 -15.60 -1.22 0.52
N ILE A 71 -16.19 -1.45 1.68
CA ILE A 71 -17.24 -2.46 1.89
C ILE A 71 -18.41 -1.81 2.59
N ARG A 72 -19.61 -2.10 2.09
CA ARG A 72 -20.86 -1.68 2.70
C ARG A 72 -21.75 -2.89 2.95
N PHE A 73 -22.04 -3.18 4.22
CA PHE A 73 -23.08 -4.12 4.60
C PHE A 73 -24.40 -3.38 4.71
N LEU A 74 -25.42 -3.89 4.05
CA LEU A 74 -26.75 -3.30 3.96
C LEU A 74 -27.79 -4.26 4.53
N GLY A 75 -28.55 -3.77 5.46
CA GLY A 75 -29.63 -4.49 6.14
C GLY A 75 -30.94 -3.73 6.13
N ARG A 76 -31.70 -3.87 7.23
CA ARG A 76 -32.97 -3.17 7.41
C ARG A 76 -33.13 -2.71 8.86
N ALA A 77 -33.38 -1.39 9.02
CA ALA A 77 -33.62 -0.82 10.33
C ALA A 77 -34.93 -1.35 10.95
N SER A 78 -34.93 -1.47 12.26
CA SER A 78 -36.11 -1.69 13.07
C SER A 78 -35.86 -1.24 14.50
N HIS A 79 -36.90 -1.16 15.34
CA HIS A 79 -36.74 -0.81 16.75
C HIS A 79 -36.03 -1.94 17.49
N ALA A 80 -34.81 -1.69 18.00
CA ALA A 80 -33.96 -2.71 18.58
C ALA A 80 -34.57 -3.43 19.80
N GLY A 81 -35.35 -2.72 20.61
CA GLY A 81 -36.04 -3.28 21.79
C GLY A 81 -37.45 -3.84 21.49
N GLY A 82 -38.22 -3.11 20.65
CA GLY A 82 -39.63 -3.44 20.43
C GLY A 82 -39.92 -4.41 19.29
N ALA A 83 -39.12 -4.39 18.23
CA ALA A 83 -39.32 -5.21 17.02
C ALA A 83 -38.01 -5.64 16.36
N PRO A 84 -37.02 -6.22 17.08
CA PRO A 84 -35.73 -6.58 16.51
C PRO A 84 -35.88 -7.62 15.37
N HIS A 85 -36.89 -8.49 15.43
CA HIS A 85 -37.20 -9.51 14.44
C HIS A 85 -37.60 -8.94 13.06
N ALA A 86 -38.01 -7.68 13.00
CA ALA A 86 -38.38 -7.00 11.76
C ALA A 86 -37.15 -6.40 11.04
N GLY A 87 -36.00 -6.35 11.70
CA GLY A 87 -34.76 -5.82 11.15
C GLY A 87 -33.87 -6.88 10.51
N ILE A 88 -32.86 -6.38 9.77
CA ILE A 88 -31.69 -7.17 9.31
C ILE A 88 -30.45 -6.39 9.78
N ASN A 89 -29.65 -6.98 10.66
CA ASN A 89 -28.58 -6.29 11.36
C ASN A 89 -27.27 -6.32 10.54
N ALA A 90 -27.00 -5.22 9.83
CA ALA A 90 -25.77 -5.07 9.05
C ALA A 90 -24.49 -5.15 9.91
N LEU A 91 -24.55 -4.72 11.18
CA LEU A 91 -23.39 -4.81 12.09
C LEU A 91 -23.08 -6.26 12.46
N GLN A 92 -24.11 -7.10 12.62
CA GLN A 92 -23.88 -8.51 12.90
C GLN A 92 -23.40 -9.25 11.65
N ALA A 93 -23.83 -8.87 10.45
CA ALA A 93 -23.27 -9.41 9.21
C ALA A 93 -21.77 -9.09 9.09
N ALA A 94 -21.37 -7.85 9.33
CA ALA A 94 -19.96 -7.45 9.39
C ALA A 94 -19.18 -8.22 10.47
N ASN A 95 -19.76 -8.41 11.66
CA ASN A 95 -19.15 -9.14 12.77
C ASN A 95 -18.85 -10.60 12.39
N VAL A 96 -19.83 -11.29 11.81
CA VAL A 96 -19.66 -12.70 11.34
C VAL A 96 -18.59 -12.75 10.23
N ALA A 97 -18.62 -11.81 9.29
CA ALA A 97 -17.62 -11.73 8.23
C ALA A 97 -16.19 -11.57 8.77
N LEU A 98 -15.99 -10.67 9.74
CA LEU A 98 -14.67 -10.43 10.35
C LEU A 98 -14.20 -11.62 11.19
N ASN A 99 -15.11 -12.33 11.87
CA ASN A 99 -14.78 -13.58 12.57
C ASN A 99 -14.37 -14.69 11.59
N ALA A 100 -15.09 -14.84 10.48
CA ALA A 100 -14.71 -15.78 9.41
C ALA A 100 -13.35 -15.43 8.81
N LEU A 101 -13.07 -14.12 8.59
CA LEU A 101 -11.78 -13.64 8.12
C LEU A 101 -10.65 -13.97 9.12
N ASN A 102 -10.90 -13.83 10.41
CA ASN A 102 -9.91 -14.21 11.43
C ASN A 102 -9.61 -15.71 11.40
N ALA A 103 -10.60 -16.55 11.16
CA ALA A 103 -10.40 -18.00 11.00
C ALA A 103 -9.56 -18.34 9.74
N GLN A 104 -9.62 -17.54 8.69
CA GLN A 104 -8.79 -17.73 7.49
C GLN A 104 -7.29 -17.48 7.73
N ARG A 105 -6.89 -16.80 8.80
CA ARG A 105 -5.47 -16.49 9.07
C ARG A 105 -4.60 -17.73 9.19
N GLU A 106 -5.15 -18.86 9.65
CA GLU A 106 -4.44 -20.14 9.73
C GLU A 106 -4.08 -20.73 8.35
N THR A 107 -4.74 -20.27 7.28
CA THR A 107 -4.50 -20.73 5.90
C THR A 107 -3.51 -19.86 5.12
N LEU A 108 -2.97 -18.82 5.74
CA LEU A 108 -2.01 -17.90 5.13
C LEU A 108 -0.59 -18.39 5.38
N ARG A 109 0.25 -18.41 4.35
CA ARG A 109 1.64 -18.82 4.48
C ARG A 109 2.47 -17.71 5.13
N ASN A 110 3.46 -18.07 5.94
CA ASN A 110 4.32 -17.12 6.62
C ASN A 110 5.21 -16.34 5.64
N GLU A 111 5.72 -17.00 4.59
CA GLU A 111 6.56 -16.43 3.56
C GLU A 111 5.85 -15.35 2.72
N ASP A 112 4.52 -15.43 2.59
CA ASP A 112 3.70 -14.48 1.82
C ASP A 112 3.54 -13.12 2.53
N THR A 113 3.93 -13.04 3.81
CA THR A 113 3.85 -11.82 4.64
C THR A 113 2.48 -11.13 4.62
N ILE A 114 1.39 -11.92 4.54
CA ILE A 114 0.02 -11.38 4.43
C ILE A 114 -0.36 -10.59 5.67
N ARG A 115 -0.96 -9.43 5.45
CA ARG A 115 -1.59 -8.59 6.48
C ARG A 115 -3.00 -8.21 6.05
N LEU A 116 -3.98 -8.63 6.86
CA LEU A 116 -5.40 -8.30 6.72
C LEU A 116 -5.76 -7.34 7.86
N HIS A 117 -6.11 -6.12 7.55
CA HIS A 117 -6.48 -5.11 8.55
C HIS A 117 -7.46 -4.09 7.98
N GLY A 118 -8.17 -3.41 8.86
CA GLY A 118 -9.11 -2.36 8.48
C GLY A 118 -9.84 -1.81 9.69
N ILE A 119 -10.72 -0.87 9.41
CA ILE A 119 -11.55 -0.17 10.41
C ILE A 119 -13.00 -0.13 9.96
N MET A 120 -13.94 -0.10 10.92
CA MET A 120 -15.32 0.31 10.66
C MET A 120 -15.39 1.83 10.68
N THR A 121 -15.76 2.42 9.54
CA THR A 121 -15.97 3.88 9.42
C THR A 121 -17.40 4.27 9.76
N LEU A 122 -18.35 3.32 9.69
CA LEU A 122 -19.72 3.45 10.16
C LEU A 122 -20.18 2.12 10.78
N GLY A 123 -20.62 2.13 12.04
CA GLY A 123 -21.11 0.95 12.77
C GLY A 123 -22.62 1.00 13.08
N GLY A 124 -23.34 1.97 12.53
CA GLY A 124 -24.75 2.26 12.84
C GLY A 124 -24.94 3.71 13.30
N VAL A 125 -26.19 4.13 13.51
CA VAL A 125 -26.52 5.53 13.80
C VAL A 125 -27.18 5.73 15.18
N SER A 126 -27.74 4.67 15.77
CA SER A 126 -28.43 4.74 17.07
C SER A 126 -28.46 3.39 17.74
N VAL A 127 -28.26 3.36 19.06
CA VAL A 127 -28.33 2.13 19.87
C VAL A 127 -29.78 1.55 19.93
N SER A 128 -30.78 2.40 19.73
CA SER A 128 -32.19 1.98 19.74
C SER A 128 -32.70 1.45 18.39
N SER A 129 -31.87 1.47 17.36
CA SER A 129 -32.19 1.00 16.01
C SER A 129 -31.25 -0.14 15.60
N ILE A 130 -31.81 -1.19 15.00
CA ILE A 130 -31.01 -2.21 14.29
C ILE A 130 -30.23 -1.50 13.17
N PRO A 131 -28.88 -1.62 13.12
CA PRO A 131 -28.06 -0.99 12.09
C PRO A 131 -28.44 -1.48 10.68
N ALA A 132 -28.86 -0.57 9.82
CA ALA A 132 -29.21 -0.86 8.43
C ALA A 132 -28.02 -0.71 7.48
N GLU A 133 -26.98 0.00 7.89
CA GLU A 133 -25.75 0.19 7.11
C GLU A 133 -24.53 0.13 8.03
N VAL A 134 -23.50 -0.57 7.55
CA VAL A 134 -22.16 -0.58 8.14
C VAL A 134 -21.15 -0.41 7.02
N LYS A 135 -20.17 0.48 7.21
CA LYS A 135 -19.05 0.68 6.30
C LYS A 135 -17.77 0.16 6.91
N TYR A 136 -16.97 -0.53 6.12
CA TYR A 136 -15.66 -1.02 6.51
C TYR A 136 -14.64 -0.69 5.43
N GLU A 137 -13.52 -0.11 5.82
CA GLU A 137 -12.37 0.10 4.97
C GLU A 137 -11.23 -0.81 5.41
N GLY A 138 -10.60 -1.49 4.45
CA GLY A 138 -9.54 -2.44 4.76
C GLY A 138 -8.48 -2.53 3.68
N ARG A 139 -7.44 -3.30 4.01
CA ARG A 139 -6.38 -3.64 3.08
C ARG A 139 -6.01 -5.10 3.19
N VAL A 140 -5.71 -5.69 2.04
CA VAL A 140 -5.07 -6.99 1.91
C VAL A 140 -3.67 -6.74 1.39
N ARG A 141 -2.64 -6.94 2.24
CA ARG A 141 -1.23 -6.76 1.89
C ARG A 141 -0.54 -8.11 1.75
N GLY A 142 0.47 -8.19 0.88
CA GLY A 142 1.29 -9.39 0.71
C GLY A 142 2.57 -9.11 -0.06
N GLY A 143 3.53 -10.04 0.04
CA GLY A 143 4.84 -9.94 -0.59
C GLY A 143 4.82 -10.19 -2.10
N THR A 144 3.79 -10.85 -2.61
CA THR A 144 3.60 -11.13 -4.03
C THR A 144 2.14 -10.90 -4.43
N TRP A 145 1.90 -10.71 -5.73
CA TRP A 145 0.54 -10.55 -6.23
C TRP A 145 -0.31 -11.80 -6.07
N ASP A 146 0.23 -12.96 -6.35
CA ASP A 146 -0.50 -14.23 -6.22
C ASP A 146 -0.98 -14.43 -4.78
N ALA A 147 -0.14 -14.07 -3.80
CA ALA A 147 -0.48 -14.13 -2.39
C ALA A 147 -1.55 -13.10 -2.00
N ILE A 148 -1.48 -11.88 -2.57
CA ILE A 148 -2.50 -10.84 -2.36
C ILE A 148 -3.84 -11.28 -2.95
N ASP A 149 -3.84 -11.82 -4.17
CA ASP A 149 -5.05 -12.26 -4.86
C ASP A 149 -5.73 -13.44 -4.13
N ASP A 150 -4.95 -14.43 -3.66
CA ASP A 150 -5.49 -15.53 -2.84
C ASP A 150 -6.11 -15.01 -1.54
N ALA A 151 -5.40 -14.13 -0.82
CA ALA A 151 -5.91 -13.55 0.42
C ALA A 151 -7.12 -12.63 0.18
N ASN A 152 -7.16 -11.90 -0.93
CA ASN A 152 -8.28 -11.07 -1.34
C ASN A 152 -9.54 -11.91 -1.60
N GLN A 153 -9.42 -13.00 -2.36
CA GLN A 153 -10.52 -13.94 -2.60
C GLN A 153 -11.02 -14.59 -1.31
N LYS A 154 -10.12 -14.92 -0.37
CA LYS A 154 -10.50 -15.43 0.96
C LYS A 154 -11.31 -14.40 1.74
N MET A 155 -10.88 -13.12 1.70
CA MET A 155 -11.61 -12.03 2.34
C MET A 155 -13.02 -11.88 1.74
N ASP A 156 -13.15 -11.85 0.41
CA ASP A 156 -14.44 -11.70 -0.26
C ASP A 156 -15.42 -12.84 0.08
N ARG A 157 -14.93 -14.08 0.16
CA ARG A 157 -15.75 -15.21 0.65
C ARG A 157 -16.26 -15.00 2.07
N CYS A 158 -15.42 -14.46 2.97
CA CYS A 158 -15.81 -14.16 4.34
C CYS A 158 -16.88 -13.06 4.43
N LEU A 159 -16.75 -12.01 3.59
CA LEU A 159 -17.73 -10.93 3.51
C LEU A 159 -19.10 -11.45 3.05
N ARG A 160 -19.12 -12.27 2.00
CA ARG A 160 -20.35 -12.95 1.54
C ARG A 160 -20.92 -13.90 2.60
N ALA A 161 -20.06 -14.65 3.31
CA ALA A 161 -20.51 -15.58 4.35
C ALA A 161 -21.19 -14.86 5.52
N GLY A 162 -20.69 -13.70 5.96
CA GLY A 162 -21.34 -12.89 6.99
C GLY A 162 -22.73 -12.40 6.57
N THR A 163 -22.84 -11.96 5.31
CA THR A 163 -24.12 -11.56 4.71
C THR A 163 -25.07 -12.75 4.58
N LEU A 164 -24.58 -13.89 4.11
CA LEU A 164 -25.39 -15.13 4.00
C LEU A 164 -25.95 -15.56 5.35
N ALA A 165 -25.16 -15.47 6.43
CA ALA A 165 -25.54 -15.91 7.76
C ALA A 165 -26.63 -15.04 8.41
N ILE A 166 -26.65 -13.74 8.14
CA ILE A 166 -27.53 -12.77 8.80
C ILE A 166 -28.66 -12.31 7.88
N GLY A 167 -28.49 -12.39 6.57
CA GLY A 167 -29.35 -11.81 5.56
C GLY A 167 -28.90 -10.42 5.14
N GLY A 168 -29.60 -9.83 4.17
CA GLY A 168 -29.27 -8.50 3.62
C GLY A 168 -28.36 -8.55 2.41
N GLN A 169 -27.51 -7.55 2.28
CA GLN A 169 -26.65 -7.36 1.12
C GLN A 169 -25.27 -6.89 1.56
N VAL A 170 -24.23 -7.23 0.79
CA VAL A 170 -22.91 -6.60 0.89
C VAL A 170 -22.46 -6.11 -0.47
N GLU A 171 -21.98 -4.88 -0.50
CA GLU A 171 -21.27 -4.27 -1.62
C GLU A 171 -19.77 -4.33 -1.32
N ILE A 172 -19.01 -4.91 -2.24
CA ILE A 172 -17.57 -5.11 -2.11
C ILE A 172 -16.90 -4.38 -3.26
N VAL A 173 -16.22 -3.27 -2.96
CA VAL A 173 -15.36 -2.57 -3.91
C VAL A 173 -13.92 -2.92 -3.58
N THR A 174 -13.21 -3.46 -4.58
CA THR A 174 -11.77 -3.69 -4.53
C THR A 174 -11.10 -2.67 -5.42
N LEU A 175 -10.21 -1.87 -4.86
CA LEU A 175 -9.47 -0.84 -5.59
C LEU A 175 -8.01 -1.26 -5.70
N PRO A 176 -7.35 -1.00 -6.84
CA PRO A 176 -5.92 -1.25 -6.99
C PRO A 176 -5.13 -0.46 -5.96
N GLY A 177 -4.27 -1.15 -5.24
CA GLY A 177 -3.27 -0.57 -4.35
C GLY A 177 -1.87 -0.69 -4.94
N TYR A 178 -0.83 -0.59 -4.09
CA TYR A 178 0.56 -0.58 -4.52
C TYR A 178 1.07 -1.97 -4.90
N MET A 179 2.01 -1.99 -5.85
CA MET A 179 2.79 -3.18 -6.17
C MET A 179 3.84 -3.47 -5.08
N PRO A 180 4.26 -4.73 -4.89
CA PRO A 180 5.44 -5.02 -4.07
C PRO A 180 6.68 -4.29 -4.61
N LEU A 181 7.48 -3.71 -3.71
CA LEU A 181 8.68 -2.97 -4.08
C LEU A 181 9.82 -3.92 -4.46
N ILE A 182 10.50 -3.61 -5.55
CA ILE A 182 11.75 -4.24 -5.99
C ILE A 182 12.81 -3.16 -6.12
N ASN A 183 13.76 -3.11 -5.20
CA ASN A 183 14.89 -2.18 -5.30
C ASN A 183 15.88 -2.65 -6.37
N ASN A 184 16.38 -1.73 -7.20
CA ASN A 184 17.46 -2.03 -8.14
C ASN A 184 18.79 -2.14 -7.38
N GLU A 185 19.46 -3.29 -7.46
CA GLU A 185 20.65 -3.59 -6.65
C GLU A 185 21.82 -2.66 -7.01
N HIS A 186 22.07 -2.43 -8.30
CA HIS A 186 23.21 -1.61 -8.75
C HIS A 186 23.03 -0.13 -8.34
N LEU A 187 21.83 0.43 -8.51
CA LEU A 187 21.51 1.78 -8.08
C LEU A 187 21.58 1.91 -6.55
N MET A 188 21.15 0.86 -5.82
CA MET A 188 21.23 0.82 -4.36
C MET A 188 22.66 0.75 -3.85
N GLU A 189 23.56 0.03 -4.54
CA GLU A 189 24.96 -0.04 -4.19
C GLU A 189 25.65 1.32 -4.30
N MET A 190 25.43 2.05 -5.38
CA MET A 190 25.95 3.42 -5.54
C MET A 190 25.42 4.36 -4.47
N PHE A 191 24.12 4.34 -4.20
CA PHE A 191 23.53 5.12 -3.13
C PHE A 191 24.14 4.75 -1.76
N SER A 192 24.37 3.46 -1.52
CA SER A 192 24.97 2.97 -0.27
C SER A 192 26.36 3.52 -0.03
N GLN A 193 27.21 3.54 -1.07
CA GLN A 193 28.55 4.11 -0.97
C GLN A 193 28.49 5.59 -0.62
N ASN A 194 27.66 6.36 -1.31
CA ASN A 194 27.46 7.78 -1.04
C ASN A 194 26.88 8.06 0.36
N ALA A 195 26.01 7.18 0.84
CA ALA A 195 25.48 7.27 2.20
C ALA A 195 26.58 7.00 3.24
N ALA A 196 27.43 5.99 3.00
CA ALA A 196 28.55 5.63 3.88
C ALA A 196 29.59 6.76 3.95
N ASP A 197 29.92 7.39 2.82
CA ASP A 197 30.82 8.55 2.78
C ASP A 197 30.30 9.75 3.60
N LEU A 198 28.99 9.88 3.75
CA LEU A 198 28.37 10.97 4.53
C LEU A 198 28.28 10.68 6.02
N VAL A 199 28.02 9.43 6.42
CA VAL A 199 27.66 9.10 7.81
C VAL A 199 28.55 8.04 8.46
N GLY A 200 29.47 7.42 7.71
CA GLY A 200 30.29 6.26 8.11
C GLY A 200 29.59 4.94 7.85
N ASP A 201 30.36 3.92 7.47
CA ASP A 201 29.87 2.56 7.14
C ASP A 201 29.06 1.95 8.28
N GLU A 202 29.47 2.17 9.52
CA GLU A 202 28.83 1.64 10.72
C GLU A 202 27.40 2.18 10.93
N ASN A 203 27.04 3.26 10.24
CA ASN A 203 25.73 3.91 10.32
C ASN A 203 24.82 3.55 9.13
N VAL A 204 25.30 2.72 8.20
CA VAL A 204 24.55 2.24 7.05
C VAL A 204 24.17 0.77 7.22
N ARG A 205 22.90 0.51 7.45
CA ARG A 205 22.37 -0.86 7.59
C ARG A 205 21.95 -1.40 6.22
N GLN A 206 22.54 -2.50 5.80
CA GLN A 206 22.15 -3.25 4.62
C GLN A 206 21.14 -4.33 4.99
N ASN A 207 20.02 -4.39 4.27
CA ASN A 207 19.04 -5.46 4.39
C ASN A 207 19.09 -6.31 3.11
N PRO A 208 19.17 -7.64 3.24
CA PRO A 208 19.10 -8.54 2.07
C PRO A 208 17.81 -8.29 1.25
N SER A 209 17.90 -8.42 -0.07
CA SER A 209 16.79 -8.13 -1.00
C SER A 209 15.51 -8.91 -0.71
N HIS A 210 15.61 -10.11 -0.12
CA HIS A 210 14.47 -10.95 0.25
C HIS A 210 13.80 -10.56 1.58
N VAL A 211 14.38 -9.65 2.36
CA VAL A 211 13.80 -9.23 3.65
C VAL A 211 12.65 -8.27 3.40
N ASN A 212 11.44 -8.71 3.70
CA ASN A 212 10.24 -7.90 3.57
C ASN A 212 10.01 -7.06 4.84
N ARG A 213 9.90 -5.75 4.70
CA ARG A 213 9.69 -4.79 5.80
C ARG A 213 8.23 -4.65 6.24
N GLY A 214 7.29 -5.30 5.53
CA GLY A 214 5.86 -5.35 5.88
C GLY A 214 5.06 -4.11 5.52
N GLY A 215 5.69 -2.95 5.31
CA GLY A 215 5.06 -1.72 4.81
C GLY A 215 4.67 -1.83 3.34
N SER A 216 4.13 -0.75 2.79
CA SER A 216 3.86 -0.61 1.35
C SER A 216 4.15 0.82 0.92
N THR A 217 4.59 1.00 -0.31
CA THR A 217 4.89 2.30 -0.92
C THR A 217 4.55 2.27 -2.40
N ASP A 218 4.09 3.38 -2.95
CA ASP A 218 3.83 3.51 -4.38
C ASP A 218 5.11 3.53 -5.25
N MET A 219 6.30 3.52 -4.64
CA MET A 219 7.54 3.20 -5.34
C MET A 219 7.55 1.75 -5.86
N GLY A 220 6.77 0.86 -5.24
CA GLY A 220 6.54 -0.49 -5.73
C GLY A 220 5.97 -0.51 -7.15
N ASP A 221 5.11 0.44 -7.49
CA ASP A 221 4.51 0.57 -8.83
C ASP A 221 5.57 0.95 -9.87
N LEU A 222 6.39 1.96 -9.58
CA LEU A 222 7.50 2.35 -10.46
C LEU A 222 8.51 1.23 -10.63
N SER A 223 8.78 0.45 -9.58
CA SER A 223 9.75 -0.65 -9.61
C SER A 223 9.40 -1.77 -10.61
N GLN A 224 8.17 -1.82 -11.09
CA GLN A 224 7.74 -2.78 -12.10
C GLN A 224 8.12 -2.36 -13.51
N VAL A 225 8.34 -1.07 -13.73
CA VAL A 225 8.51 -0.48 -15.07
C VAL A 225 9.88 0.20 -15.28
N MET A 226 10.54 0.63 -14.20
CA MET A 226 11.86 1.28 -14.25
C MET A 226 12.73 0.93 -13.03
N PRO A 227 14.06 1.11 -13.10
CA PRO A 227 14.95 0.97 -11.95
C PRO A 227 14.61 1.98 -10.86
N VAL A 228 14.37 1.51 -9.63
CA VAL A 228 14.11 2.39 -8.49
C VAL A 228 14.84 1.94 -7.24
N ILE A 229 15.02 2.87 -6.29
CA ILE A 229 15.41 2.59 -4.90
C ILE A 229 14.57 3.38 -3.93
N HIS A 230 14.37 2.79 -2.73
CA HIS A 230 13.62 3.42 -1.64
C HIS A 230 14.36 3.24 -0.30
N PRO A 231 15.46 3.98 -0.08
CA PRO A 231 16.19 4.01 1.18
C PRO A 231 15.37 4.63 2.31
N TYR A 232 15.64 4.17 3.55
CA TYR A 232 15.10 4.77 4.78
C TYR A 232 16.17 5.52 5.55
N THR A 233 15.78 6.62 6.20
CA THR A 233 16.67 7.46 7.02
C THR A 233 16.20 7.52 8.46
N GLY A 234 17.03 7.04 9.40
CA GLY A 234 16.74 7.00 10.84
C GLY A 234 16.83 8.39 11.46
N ALA A 235 15.73 9.12 11.50
CA ALA A 235 15.67 10.50 11.94
C ALA A 235 14.51 10.81 12.91
N ALA A 236 13.62 9.84 13.15
CA ALA A 236 12.40 10.03 13.91
C ALA A 236 12.37 9.24 15.22
N THR A 237 11.51 9.64 16.14
CA THR A 237 11.10 8.91 17.34
C THR A 237 9.59 8.76 17.37
N GLY A 238 9.07 7.92 18.28
CA GLY A 238 7.65 7.62 18.37
C GLY A 238 7.27 6.35 17.61
N SER A 239 6.03 6.23 17.23
CA SER A 239 5.49 5.09 16.49
C SER A 239 5.14 5.50 15.06
N GLY A 240 5.47 4.70 14.07
CA GLY A 240 5.06 4.93 12.68
C GLY A 240 3.54 5.10 12.60
N HIS A 241 3.06 6.17 11.93
CA HIS A 241 1.65 6.62 11.90
C HIS A 241 1.03 7.00 13.27
N GLY A 242 1.82 6.99 14.35
CA GLY A 242 1.38 7.46 15.66
C GLY A 242 1.39 8.98 15.76
N VAL A 243 0.56 9.52 16.65
CA VAL A 243 0.54 10.98 16.95
C VAL A 243 1.83 11.48 17.59
N ASP A 244 2.67 10.57 18.07
CA ASP A 244 3.96 10.80 18.70
C ASP A 244 5.14 10.69 17.72
N TYR A 245 4.88 10.42 16.41
CA TYR A 245 5.93 10.38 15.39
C TYR A 245 6.49 11.77 15.15
N VAL A 246 7.76 11.98 15.54
CA VAL A 246 8.39 13.31 15.47
C VAL A 246 9.80 13.17 14.91
N ILE A 247 10.13 14.01 13.93
CA ILE A 247 11.51 14.13 13.43
C ILE A 247 12.38 14.77 14.53
N LYS A 248 13.46 14.12 14.89
CA LYS A 248 14.43 14.58 15.89
C LYS A 248 15.74 15.05 15.29
N ASP A 249 16.12 14.50 14.15
CA ASP A 249 17.34 14.89 13.42
C ASP A 249 16.97 15.35 12.00
N TYR A 250 16.80 16.66 11.83
CA TYR A 250 16.47 17.24 10.53
C TYR A 250 17.61 17.16 9.52
N THR A 251 18.86 17.15 9.97
CA THR A 251 20.01 16.93 9.09
C THR A 251 19.93 15.53 8.48
N GLN A 252 19.64 14.53 9.32
CA GLN A 252 19.49 13.16 8.85
C GLN A 252 18.19 12.93 8.08
N ALA A 253 17.10 13.64 8.40
CA ALA A 253 15.84 13.49 7.69
C ALA A 253 15.85 14.08 6.27
N VAL A 254 16.59 15.17 6.06
CA VAL A 254 16.49 16.00 4.85
C VAL A 254 17.84 16.19 4.15
N ILE A 255 18.85 16.64 4.87
CA ILE A 255 20.12 17.08 4.24
C ILE A 255 20.95 15.88 3.77
N ASN A 256 21.15 14.87 4.62
CA ASN A 256 21.95 13.71 4.28
C ASN A 256 21.34 12.87 3.14
N PRO A 257 20.03 12.53 3.12
CA PRO A 257 19.44 11.85 1.97
C PRO A 257 19.46 12.69 0.68
N ALA A 258 19.26 14.01 0.77
CA ALA A 258 19.39 14.88 -0.40
C ALA A 258 20.81 14.88 -0.97
N LYS A 259 21.85 14.91 -0.11
CA LYS A 259 23.25 14.79 -0.52
C LYS A 259 23.57 13.44 -1.12
N ALA A 260 23.13 12.34 -0.48
CA ALA A 260 23.34 10.99 -1.00
C ALA A 260 22.68 10.80 -2.38
N MET A 261 21.44 11.28 -2.56
CA MET A 261 20.76 11.25 -3.86
C MET A 261 21.49 12.11 -4.90
N ALA A 262 21.92 13.32 -4.55
CA ALA A 262 22.66 14.20 -5.47
C ALA A 262 24.01 13.60 -5.88
N ALA A 263 24.76 13.01 -4.94
CA ALA A 263 26.01 12.32 -5.22
C ALA A 263 25.78 11.12 -6.15
N THR A 264 24.73 10.32 -5.88
CA THR A 264 24.36 9.20 -6.76
C THR A 264 24.02 9.67 -8.18
N VAL A 265 23.34 10.80 -8.34
CA VAL A 265 23.09 11.39 -9.68
C VAL A 265 24.40 11.82 -10.34
N ILE A 266 25.35 12.40 -9.59
CA ILE A 266 26.68 12.76 -10.12
C ILE A 266 27.40 11.48 -10.60
N ASP A 267 27.42 10.41 -9.82
CA ASP A 267 28.06 9.15 -10.18
C ASP A 267 27.42 8.50 -11.43
N LEU A 268 26.10 8.58 -11.54
CA LEU A 268 25.36 8.08 -12.71
C LEU A 268 25.74 8.84 -13.99
N LEU A 269 25.91 10.17 -13.90
CA LEU A 269 26.10 11.04 -15.05
C LEU A 269 27.58 11.38 -15.31
N ALA A 270 28.49 11.09 -14.39
CA ALA A 270 29.92 11.36 -14.56
C ALA A 270 30.54 10.53 -15.71
N GLY A 271 31.54 11.14 -16.35
CA GLY A 271 32.13 10.55 -17.56
C GLY A 271 31.05 10.38 -18.65
N ASP A 272 31.12 9.40 -19.47
CA ASP A 272 30.15 9.14 -20.54
C ASP A 272 28.83 8.50 -20.04
N SER A 273 28.41 8.82 -18.81
CA SER A 273 27.21 8.27 -18.13
C SER A 273 27.20 6.73 -18.06
N THR A 274 28.39 6.13 -17.98
CA THR A 274 28.56 4.67 -18.01
C THR A 274 27.74 3.96 -16.95
N GLN A 275 27.66 4.55 -15.74
CA GLN A 275 26.88 3.93 -14.65
C GLN A 275 25.38 3.99 -14.91
N ALA A 276 24.86 5.10 -15.44
CA ALA A 276 23.46 5.18 -15.84
C ALA A 276 23.12 4.14 -16.91
N HIS A 277 23.96 4.03 -17.95
CA HIS A 277 23.80 3.00 -18.98
C HIS A 277 23.86 1.58 -18.43
N ASN A 278 24.73 1.32 -17.44
CA ASN A 278 24.78 0.02 -16.78
C ASN A 278 23.48 -0.30 -16.02
N VAL A 279 22.91 0.65 -15.30
CA VAL A 279 21.62 0.47 -14.60
C VAL A 279 20.52 0.17 -15.61
N ILE A 280 20.38 0.98 -16.67
CA ILE A 280 19.32 0.87 -17.67
C ILE A 280 19.45 -0.45 -18.46
N ASN A 281 20.64 -0.75 -18.98
CA ASN A 281 20.87 -1.91 -19.85
C ASN A 281 20.73 -3.26 -19.13
N ASN A 282 20.96 -3.30 -17.82
CA ASN A 282 20.81 -4.50 -16.99
C ASN A 282 19.42 -4.62 -16.34
N PHE A 283 18.62 -3.58 -16.39
CA PHE A 283 17.24 -3.64 -15.88
C PHE A 283 16.32 -4.32 -16.89
N LYS A 284 15.50 -5.24 -16.38
CA LYS A 284 14.42 -5.87 -17.14
C LYS A 284 13.10 -5.51 -16.45
N PRO A 285 12.28 -4.66 -17.05
CA PRO A 285 10.97 -4.32 -16.48
C PRO A 285 10.10 -5.58 -16.41
N ASN A 286 9.39 -5.74 -15.30
CA ASN A 286 8.41 -6.81 -15.17
C ASN A 286 7.19 -6.54 -16.07
N LEU A 287 6.87 -5.27 -16.29
CA LEU A 287 5.74 -4.80 -17.08
C LEU A 287 6.17 -3.58 -17.92
N SER A 288 5.58 -3.42 -19.11
CA SER A 288 5.53 -2.11 -19.75
C SER A 288 4.55 -1.21 -19.01
N ILE A 289 4.65 0.11 -19.18
CA ILE A 289 3.70 1.07 -18.59
C ILE A 289 2.27 0.73 -19.01
N ASP A 290 2.02 0.46 -20.28
CA ASP A 290 0.69 0.09 -20.79
C ASP A 290 0.16 -1.20 -20.16
N SER A 291 1.03 -2.22 -20.02
CA SER A 291 0.67 -3.48 -19.37
C SER A 291 0.37 -3.29 -17.89
N TYR A 292 1.15 -2.43 -17.21
CA TYR A 292 0.95 -2.05 -15.82
C TYR A 292 -0.42 -1.36 -15.63
N VAL A 293 -0.70 -0.33 -16.44
CA VAL A 293 -1.98 0.42 -16.39
C VAL A 293 -3.17 -0.50 -16.65
N SER A 294 -3.07 -1.36 -17.68
CA SER A 294 -4.12 -2.34 -18.01
C SER A 294 -4.35 -3.33 -16.87
N MET A 295 -3.28 -3.83 -16.25
CA MET A 295 -3.35 -4.73 -15.12
C MET A 295 -4.00 -4.05 -13.90
N GLN A 296 -3.63 -2.82 -13.56
CA GLN A 296 -4.25 -2.09 -12.44
C GLN A 296 -5.74 -1.82 -12.69
N ARG A 297 -6.13 -1.50 -13.92
CA ARG A 297 -7.55 -1.39 -14.32
C ARG A 297 -8.33 -2.67 -14.06
N SER A 298 -7.76 -3.82 -14.39
CA SER A 298 -8.41 -5.12 -14.18
C SER A 298 -8.61 -5.50 -12.71
N ARG A 299 -7.91 -4.83 -11.79
CA ARG A 299 -8.03 -5.05 -10.33
C ARG A 299 -9.11 -4.23 -9.66
N LEU A 300 -9.63 -3.21 -10.33
CA LEU A 300 -10.81 -2.51 -9.86
C LEU A 300 -12.01 -3.43 -10.10
N THR A 301 -12.63 -3.87 -9.03
CA THR A 301 -13.83 -4.73 -9.10
C THR A 301 -14.90 -4.23 -8.15
N GLU A 302 -16.13 -4.32 -8.60
CA GLU A 302 -17.32 -4.02 -7.82
C GLU A 302 -18.24 -5.23 -7.82
N GLU A 303 -18.65 -5.67 -6.66
CA GLU A 303 -19.54 -6.80 -6.49
C GLU A 303 -20.66 -6.45 -5.51
N THR A 304 -21.87 -6.83 -5.85
CA THR A 304 -22.99 -6.83 -4.92
C THR A 304 -23.47 -8.27 -4.71
N TYR A 305 -23.41 -8.71 -3.46
CA TYR A 305 -23.96 -10.01 -3.06
C TYR A 305 -25.17 -9.82 -2.15
N SER A 306 -26.28 -10.44 -2.50
CA SER A 306 -27.55 -10.37 -1.75
C SER A 306 -28.04 -11.77 -1.40
N VAL A 307 -28.61 -11.89 -0.20
CA VAL A 307 -29.43 -13.05 0.19
C VAL A 307 -30.88 -12.69 -0.15
N THR A 308 -31.44 -13.40 -1.12
CA THR A 308 -32.84 -13.26 -1.55
C THR A 308 -33.80 -13.94 -0.56
#